data_627ef25b1ffc0a26c2f8594282f22430
#
_entry.id   627ef25b1ffc0a26c2f8594282f22430
#
_cell.length_a   1.000
_cell.length_b   1.000
_cell.length_c   1.000
_cell.angle_alpha   90.00
_cell.angle_beta   90.00
_cell.angle_gamma   90.00
#
_symmetry.space_group_name_H-M   'P 1'
#
loop_
_entity.id
_entity.type
_entity.pdbx_description
1 polymer ?
#
loop_
_entity_poly.entity_id
_entity_poly.type
_entity_poly.pdbx_seq_one_letter_code
_entity_poly.pdbx_strand_id
1 'polypeptide(L)'
;LPLAEAVSRLQKLCHDLLALQSGATPRFFAAADLPAQPLSAAALGRWWQQLGRSARTAEHPLNTGLAAEFLVSSARQALNSRR
;
A
#
# COMPACT_ATOMS: atom_id res chain seq x y z
N LEU A 1 -16.82 2.28 0.61
CA LEU A 1 -15.83 1.77 -0.34
C LEU A 1 -15.65 0.26 -0.12
N PRO A 2 -15.89 -0.57 -1.16
CA PRO A 2 -15.65 -2.01 -1.01
C PRO A 2 -14.21 -2.32 -0.63
N LEU A 3 -14.05 -3.36 0.19
CA LEU A 3 -12.72 -3.73 0.68
C LEU A 3 -11.75 -4.06 -0.47
N ALA A 4 -12.22 -4.78 -1.49
CA ALA A 4 -11.38 -5.13 -2.65
C ALA A 4 -10.91 -3.87 -3.40
N GLU A 5 -11.75 -2.86 -3.50
CA GLU A 5 -11.38 -1.60 -4.14
C GLU A 5 -10.36 -0.83 -3.31
N ALA A 6 -10.53 -0.83 -1.99
CA ALA A 6 -9.55 -0.19 -1.10
C ALA A 6 -8.18 -0.86 -1.23
N VAL A 7 -8.14 -2.19 -1.26
CA VAL A 7 -6.89 -2.94 -1.47
C VAL A 7 -6.25 -2.57 -2.80
N SER A 8 -7.04 -2.52 -3.87
CA SER A 8 -6.54 -2.17 -5.20
C SER A 8 -5.91 -0.78 -5.22
N ARG A 9 -6.55 0.20 -4.59
CA ARG A 9 -6.01 1.56 -4.54
C ARG A 9 -4.71 1.62 -3.74
N LEU A 10 -4.64 0.89 -2.63
CA LEU A 10 -3.41 0.82 -1.84
C LEU A 10 -2.28 0.11 -2.60
N GLN A 11 -2.60 -0.90 -3.39
CA GLN A 11 -1.62 -1.55 -4.25
C GLN A 11 -1.02 -0.58 -5.25
N LYS A 12 -1.85 0.26 -5.86
CA LYS A 12 -1.39 1.29 -6.80
C LYS A 12 -0.49 2.30 -6.12
N LEU A 13 -0.87 2.74 -4.92
CA LEU A 13 -0.07 3.66 -4.13
C LEU A 13 1.29 3.04 -3.78
N CYS A 14 1.28 1.82 -3.28
CA CYS A 14 2.52 1.11 -2.92
C CYS A 14 3.43 0.93 -4.14
N HIS A 15 2.86 0.57 -5.28
CA HIS A 15 3.60 0.45 -6.54
C HIS A 15 4.34 1.75 -6.86
N ASP A 16 3.63 2.89 -6.78
CA ASP A 16 4.21 4.18 -7.14
C ASP A 16 5.27 4.64 -6.14
N LEU A 17 5.08 4.34 -4.86
CA LEU A 17 6.09 4.64 -3.85
C LEU A 17 7.36 3.82 -4.07
N LEU A 18 7.22 2.55 -4.43
CA LEU A 18 8.38 1.72 -4.79
C LEU A 18 9.06 2.23 -6.05
N ALA A 19 8.28 2.66 -7.05
CA ALA A 19 8.84 3.23 -8.26
C ALA A 19 9.70 4.46 -7.95
N LEU A 20 9.20 5.35 -7.08
CA LEU A 20 9.97 6.53 -6.68
C LEU A 20 11.27 6.16 -5.96
N GLN A 21 11.23 5.14 -5.11
CA GLN A 21 12.43 4.71 -4.40
C GLN A 21 13.51 4.17 -5.35
N SER A 22 13.11 3.61 -6.48
CA SER A 22 14.04 3.10 -7.48
C SER A 22 14.41 4.13 -8.55
N GLY A 23 13.92 5.36 -8.44
CA GLY A 23 14.17 6.42 -9.41
C GLY A 23 13.28 6.37 -10.64
N ALA A 24 12.24 5.52 -10.63
CA ALA A 24 11.30 5.43 -11.74
C ALA A 24 10.15 6.42 -11.59
N THR A 25 9.42 6.61 -12.68
CA THR A 25 8.25 7.50 -12.69
C THR A 25 7.01 6.78 -12.15
N PRO A 26 6.20 7.44 -11.28
CA PRO A 26 4.95 6.86 -10.83
C PRO A 26 4.00 6.61 -12.00
N ARG A 27 3.22 5.55 -11.93
CA ARG A 27 2.29 5.18 -12.99
C ARG A 27 0.86 5.62 -12.74
N PHE A 28 0.41 5.58 -11.47
CA PHE A 28 -1.00 5.77 -11.12
C PHE A 28 -1.30 7.13 -10.52
N PHE A 29 -0.33 7.74 -9.84
CA PHE A 29 -0.50 9.03 -9.16
C PHE A 29 0.51 10.02 -9.68
N ALA A 30 0.15 11.31 -9.61
CA ALA A 30 1.11 12.37 -9.92
C ALA A 30 2.20 12.39 -8.85
N ALA A 31 3.46 12.58 -9.25
CA ALA A 31 4.57 12.61 -8.31
C ALA A 31 4.37 13.66 -7.21
N ALA A 32 3.74 14.79 -7.56
CA ALA A 32 3.47 15.87 -6.61
C ALA A 32 2.48 15.47 -5.51
N ASP A 33 1.64 14.47 -5.76
CA ASP A 33 0.64 14.00 -4.80
C ASP A 33 1.18 12.91 -3.87
N LEU A 34 2.41 12.48 -4.09
CA LEU A 34 3.04 11.42 -3.29
C LEU A 34 3.96 12.02 -2.22
N PRO A 35 4.15 11.29 -1.10
CA PRO A 35 5.08 11.77 -0.05
C PRO A 35 6.48 12.03 -0.62
N ALA A 36 7.05 13.18 -0.28
CA ALA A 36 8.39 13.52 -0.72
C ALA A 36 9.48 12.85 0.12
N GLN A 37 9.13 12.38 1.32
CA GLN A 37 10.08 11.76 2.23
C GLN A 37 10.55 10.41 1.71
N PRO A 38 11.86 10.11 1.81
CA PRO A 38 12.32 8.77 1.47
C PRO A 38 11.78 7.76 2.46
N LEU A 39 11.14 6.71 1.93
CA LEU A 39 10.59 5.63 2.72
C LEU A 39 11.47 4.39 2.61
N SER A 40 11.34 3.50 3.59
CA SER A 40 12.09 2.25 3.58
C SER A 40 11.59 1.34 2.45
N ALA A 41 12.46 1.03 1.50
CA ALA A 41 12.13 0.11 0.41
C ALA A 41 11.78 -1.28 0.94
N ALA A 42 12.46 -1.72 2.01
CA ALA A 42 12.15 -3.00 2.64
C ALA A 42 10.75 -3.01 3.25
N ALA A 43 10.36 -1.92 3.93
CA ALA A 43 9.03 -1.80 4.51
C ALA A 43 7.95 -1.74 3.42
N LEU A 44 8.21 -1.02 2.33
CA LEU A 44 7.29 -0.97 1.19
C LEU A 44 7.14 -2.34 0.53
N GLY A 45 8.22 -3.09 0.41
CA GLY A 45 8.19 -4.44 -0.13
C GLY A 45 7.36 -5.39 0.72
N ARG A 46 7.50 -5.32 2.05
CA ARG A 46 6.66 -6.10 2.97
C ARG A 46 5.19 -5.72 2.85
N TRP A 47 4.92 -4.42 2.74
CA TRP A 47 3.56 -3.93 2.55
C TRP A 47 2.96 -4.45 1.25
N TRP A 48 3.74 -4.44 0.17
CA TRP A 48 3.31 -4.99 -1.11
C TRP A 48 2.86 -6.44 -0.97
N GLN A 49 3.63 -7.26 -0.26
CA GLN A 49 3.27 -8.65 0.00
C GLN A 49 2.00 -8.77 0.85
N GLN A 50 1.87 -7.93 1.87
CA GLN A 50 0.67 -7.90 2.71
C GLN A 50 -0.57 -7.52 1.89
N LEU A 51 -0.45 -6.53 1.01
CA LEU A 51 -1.55 -6.13 0.13
C LEU A 51 -1.94 -7.26 -0.82
N GLY A 52 -0.98 -8.00 -1.33
CA GLY A 52 -1.26 -9.16 -2.17
C GLY A 52 -2.08 -10.23 -1.44
N ARG A 53 -1.75 -10.50 -0.18
CA ARG A 53 -2.54 -11.42 0.67
C ARG A 53 -3.94 -10.88 0.92
N SER A 54 -4.04 -9.59 1.24
CA SER A 54 -5.33 -8.94 1.46
C SER A 54 -6.21 -8.98 0.21
N ALA A 55 -5.62 -8.84 -0.97
CA ALA A 55 -6.35 -8.91 -2.23
C ALA A 55 -6.99 -10.29 -2.44
N ARG A 56 -6.29 -11.35 -2.04
CA ARG A 56 -6.81 -12.72 -2.19
C ARG A 56 -8.02 -12.99 -1.32
N THR A 57 -8.14 -12.32 -0.18
CA THR A 57 -9.23 -12.55 0.78
C THR A 57 -10.28 -11.44 0.79
N ALA A 58 -10.06 -10.34 0.05
CA ALA A 58 -10.90 -9.15 0.13
C ALA A 58 -12.34 -9.37 -0.32
N GLU A 59 -12.58 -10.31 -1.25
CA GLU A 59 -13.90 -10.58 -1.76
C GLU A 59 -14.71 -11.47 -0.82
N HIS A 60 -14.04 -12.24 0.05
CA HIS A 60 -14.67 -13.17 0.98
C HIS A 60 -14.03 -13.08 2.36
N PRO A 61 -14.05 -11.88 2.98
CA PRO A 61 -13.39 -11.72 4.27
C PRO A 61 -14.18 -12.43 5.38
N LEU A 62 -13.46 -13.11 6.28
CA LEU A 62 -14.08 -13.70 7.45
C LEU A 62 -14.59 -12.64 8.41
N ASN A 63 -13.88 -11.51 8.50
CA ASN A 63 -14.26 -10.38 9.34
C ASN A 63 -13.83 -9.10 8.65
N THR A 64 -14.80 -8.38 8.11
CA THR A 64 -14.54 -7.14 7.34
C THR A 64 -13.90 -6.06 8.21
N GLY A 65 -14.34 -5.94 9.47
CA GLY A 65 -13.79 -4.94 10.38
C GLY A 65 -12.31 -5.16 10.66
N LEU A 66 -11.92 -6.41 10.96
CA LEU A 66 -10.52 -6.74 11.20
C LEU A 66 -9.68 -6.57 9.94
N ALA A 67 -10.24 -6.94 8.77
CA ALA A 67 -9.54 -6.76 7.50
C ALA A 67 -9.28 -5.28 7.22
N ALA A 68 -10.26 -4.42 7.47
CA ALA A 68 -10.11 -2.98 7.30
C ALA A 68 -9.07 -2.41 8.27
N GLU A 69 -9.10 -2.83 9.53
CA GLU A 69 -8.10 -2.41 10.52
C GLU A 69 -6.69 -2.82 10.12
N PHE A 70 -6.55 -4.03 9.59
CA PHE A 70 -5.25 -4.50 9.10
C PHE A 70 -4.73 -3.63 7.95
N LEU A 71 -5.61 -3.26 7.01
CA LEU A 71 -5.23 -2.39 5.90
C LEU A 71 -4.74 -1.03 6.40
N VAL A 72 -5.46 -0.42 7.34
CA VAL A 72 -5.07 0.88 7.90
C VAL A 72 -3.75 0.76 8.66
N SER A 73 -3.63 -0.24 9.51
CA SER A 73 -2.44 -0.44 10.33
C SER A 73 -1.19 -0.69 9.48
N SER A 74 -1.30 -1.56 8.47
CA SER A 74 -0.17 -1.88 7.60
C SER A 74 0.23 -0.69 6.74
N ALA A 75 -0.75 0.10 6.27
CA ALA A 75 -0.47 1.31 5.51
C ALA A 75 0.28 2.34 6.38
N ARG A 76 -0.18 2.57 7.60
CA ARG A 76 0.50 3.47 8.53
C ARG A 76 1.94 3.06 8.77
N GLN A 77 2.15 1.77 9.00
CA GLN A 77 3.48 1.25 9.27
C GLN A 77 4.42 1.51 8.09
N ALA A 78 3.96 1.25 6.88
CA ALA A 78 4.75 1.46 5.67
C ALA A 78 5.01 2.95 5.41
N LEU A 79 3.97 3.79 5.56
CA LEU A 79 4.07 5.23 5.28
C LEU A 79 4.86 6.00 6.34
N ASN A 80 5.00 5.43 7.54
CA ASN A 80 5.81 6.01 8.61
C ASN A 80 7.23 5.42 8.63
N SER A 81 7.54 4.48 7.74
CA SER A 81 8.88 3.93 7.64
C SER A 81 9.82 4.95 7.01
N ARG A 82 11.03 5.09 7.55
CA ARG A 82 12.02 6.00 7.01
C ARG A 82 13.28 5.25 6.67
N ARG A 83 13.95 5.74 5.68
CA ARG A 83 15.25 5.22 5.28
C ARG A 83 16.28 5.37 6.38
#